data_1129286f8af3f09946af07680d2563cf
#
_entry.id   1129286f8af3f09946af07680d2563cf
#
_cell.length_a   1.000
_cell.length_b   1.000
_cell.length_c   1.000
_cell.angle_alpha   90.00
_cell.angle_beta   90.00
_cell.angle_gamma   90.00
#
_symmetry.space_group_name_H-M   'P 1'
#
loop_
_entity.id
_entity.type
_entity.pdbx_description
1 polymer ?
#
loop_
_entity_poly.entity_id
_entity_poly.type
_entity_poly.pdbx_seq_one_letter_code
_entity_poly.pdbx_strand_id
1 'polypeptide(L)'
;MLSCSGEEKNSKNIKVLARVGERTLTEENVVLFGADRGVSGDERELSIENWISQSLLLSEAKKEGFESDLTLIKKRDAYYEQLIVSSFVENHISSRIKISKEDVRRYYKENKGSFIRSLDEVQIEQYIMKSEKEARKLTSSFESKRGANIDSYSILSVNQKTIKRGVFLENIDTELFNIRKRAVGPVFLGGNICVLKVLNRYKKGSYRGLDEVYDEVYQRLYKTKTTVERGLLLDSLKKTVNIFINPEYQ
;
A
#
# COMPACT_ATOMS: atom_id res chain seq x y z
N MET A 1 -10.81 60.61 -12.48
CA MET A 1 -9.79 59.89 -11.72
C MET A 1 -10.37 58.54 -11.38
N LEU A 2 -9.99 57.54 -12.18
CA LEU A 2 -10.36 56.17 -11.97
C LEU A 2 -9.08 55.43 -11.55
N SER A 3 -9.08 55.01 -10.29
CA SER A 3 -7.99 54.22 -9.68
C SER A 3 -8.19 52.78 -10.06
N CYS A 4 -7.32 52.24 -10.91
CA CYS A 4 -7.19 50.79 -11.12
C CYS A 4 -6.35 50.22 -9.98
N SER A 5 -7.00 49.53 -9.05
CA SER A 5 -6.34 48.65 -8.11
C SER A 5 -5.94 47.37 -8.84
N GLY A 6 -4.65 47.24 -9.12
CA GLY A 6 -4.08 46.01 -9.69
C GLY A 6 -4.17 44.87 -8.65
N GLU A 7 -4.80 43.80 -9.03
CA GLU A 7 -4.69 42.53 -8.29
C GLU A 7 -3.22 42.05 -8.40
N GLU A 8 -2.51 42.14 -7.30
CA GLU A 8 -1.24 41.41 -7.11
C GLU A 8 -1.50 39.90 -7.22
N LYS A 9 -1.23 39.34 -8.39
CA LYS A 9 -1.10 37.89 -8.57
C LYS A 9 0.03 37.43 -7.66
N ASN A 10 -0.34 36.71 -6.60
CA ASN A 10 0.55 36.00 -5.69
C ASN A 10 1.39 35.01 -6.49
N SER A 11 2.53 35.43 -7.05
CA SER A 11 3.49 34.56 -7.72
C SER A 11 4.17 33.71 -6.66
N LYS A 12 3.62 32.52 -6.40
CA LYS A 12 4.34 31.48 -5.65
C LYS A 12 5.73 31.34 -6.29
N ASN A 13 6.74 31.52 -5.48
CA ASN A 13 8.15 31.40 -5.89
C ASN A 13 8.39 29.92 -6.26
N ILE A 14 8.16 29.55 -7.53
CA ILE A 14 8.27 28.19 -8.04
C ILE A 14 9.75 27.84 -8.07
N LYS A 15 10.18 26.96 -7.18
CA LYS A 15 11.57 26.51 -7.10
C LYS A 15 11.87 25.54 -8.24
N VAL A 16 12.76 25.97 -9.12
CA VAL A 16 13.27 25.16 -10.23
C VAL A 16 14.35 24.21 -9.72
N LEU A 17 14.24 22.93 -10.03
CA LEU A 17 15.20 21.88 -9.66
C LEU A 17 16.15 21.53 -10.81
N ALA A 18 15.65 21.49 -12.03
CA ALA A 18 16.45 21.23 -13.23
C ALA A 18 15.82 21.87 -14.47
N ARG A 19 16.63 22.07 -15.52
CA ARG A 19 16.18 22.56 -16.84
C ARG A 19 16.90 21.82 -17.95
N VAL A 20 16.15 21.37 -18.96
CA VAL A 20 16.67 20.75 -20.20
C VAL A 20 15.98 21.40 -21.38
N GLY A 21 16.70 22.28 -22.10
CA GLY A 21 16.11 23.13 -23.12
C GLY A 21 14.97 24.00 -22.55
N GLU A 22 13.79 23.91 -23.13
CA GLU A 22 12.61 24.64 -22.67
C GLU A 22 11.85 23.93 -21.53
N ARG A 23 12.16 22.65 -21.24
CA ARG A 23 11.53 21.89 -20.19
C ARG A 23 12.13 22.24 -18.84
N THR A 24 11.25 22.44 -17.85
CA THR A 24 11.66 22.80 -16.50
C THR A 24 11.04 21.81 -15.49
N LEU A 25 11.87 21.23 -14.62
CA LEU A 25 11.44 20.46 -13.46
C LEU A 25 11.34 21.40 -12.26
N THR A 26 10.18 21.43 -11.65
CA THR A 26 9.93 22.22 -10.44
C THR A 26 9.72 21.31 -9.22
N GLU A 27 9.82 21.87 -8.04
CA GLU A 27 9.56 21.14 -6.78
C GLU A 27 8.13 20.58 -6.71
N GLU A 28 7.17 21.17 -7.39
CA GLU A 28 5.79 20.69 -7.47
C GLU A 28 5.67 19.48 -8.43
N ASN A 29 6.47 19.45 -9.51
CA ASN A 29 6.39 18.43 -10.55
C ASN A 29 7.25 17.19 -10.26
N VAL A 30 8.26 17.32 -9.39
CA VAL A 30 9.17 16.20 -9.08
C VAL A 30 8.45 15.01 -8.47
N VAL A 31 7.34 15.22 -7.78
CA VAL A 31 6.48 14.18 -7.21
C VAL A 31 5.92 13.25 -8.29
N LEU A 32 5.62 13.77 -9.49
CA LEU A 32 5.14 12.98 -10.64
C LEU A 32 6.21 12.01 -11.17
N PHE A 33 7.47 12.21 -10.79
CA PHE A 33 8.63 11.41 -11.24
C PHE A 33 9.22 10.55 -10.11
N GLY A 34 8.44 10.32 -9.04
CA GLY A 34 8.78 9.35 -7.98
C GLY A 34 9.51 9.93 -6.77
N ALA A 35 9.70 11.25 -6.68
CA ALA A 35 10.27 11.89 -5.49
C ALA A 35 9.16 12.47 -4.60
N ASP A 36 8.71 11.70 -3.64
CA ASP A 36 7.77 12.18 -2.62
C ASP A 36 8.44 13.18 -1.66
N ARG A 37 7.67 14.05 -0.98
CA ARG A 37 8.19 15.11 -0.09
C ARG A 37 8.97 14.60 1.14
N GLY A 38 8.98 13.27 1.37
CA GLY A 38 9.67 12.62 2.48
C GLY A 38 10.91 11.81 2.10
N VAL A 39 11.37 11.89 0.85
CA VAL A 39 12.46 11.09 0.30
C VAL A 39 13.81 11.65 0.71
N SER A 40 14.80 10.76 0.93
CA SER A 40 16.18 11.14 1.27
C SER A 40 16.82 12.01 0.17
N GLY A 41 17.86 12.76 0.50
CA GLY A 41 18.59 13.60 -0.46
C GLY A 41 19.07 12.83 -1.69
N ASP A 42 19.60 11.63 -1.48
CA ASP A 42 20.13 10.76 -2.54
C ASP A 42 19.06 10.26 -3.51
N GLU A 43 17.88 9.90 -2.99
CA GLU A 43 16.74 9.47 -3.83
C GLU A 43 16.16 10.63 -4.64
N ARG A 44 16.23 11.85 -4.10
CA ARG A 44 15.81 13.06 -4.80
C ARG A 44 16.76 13.39 -5.94
N GLU A 45 18.07 13.29 -5.71
CA GLU A 45 19.09 13.48 -6.73
C GLU A 45 18.92 12.48 -7.88
N LEU A 46 18.74 11.20 -7.58
CA LEU A 46 18.47 10.16 -8.56
C LEU A 46 17.20 10.45 -9.38
N SER A 47 16.14 10.97 -8.76
CA SER A 47 14.92 11.36 -9.47
C SER A 47 15.12 12.51 -10.43
N ILE A 48 15.95 13.49 -10.06
CA ILE A 48 16.31 14.62 -10.94
C ILE A 48 17.14 14.13 -12.13
N GLU A 49 18.13 13.26 -11.91
CA GLU A 49 18.96 12.68 -12.97
C GLU A 49 18.13 11.85 -13.96
N ASN A 50 17.20 11.03 -13.45
CA ASN A 50 16.27 10.28 -14.28
C ASN A 50 15.39 11.21 -15.14
N TRP A 51 14.88 12.30 -14.55
CA TRP A 51 14.10 13.30 -15.29
C TRP A 51 14.93 13.97 -16.39
N ILE A 52 16.20 14.34 -16.12
CA ILE A 52 17.12 14.93 -17.11
C ILE A 52 17.31 13.94 -18.26
N SER A 53 17.64 12.69 -17.96
CA SER A 53 17.85 11.65 -18.96
C SER A 53 16.63 11.43 -19.83
N GLN A 54 15.44 11.30 -19.24
CA GLN A 54 14.17 11.20 -19.97
C GLN A 54 13.89 12.44 -20.82
N SER A 55 14.23 13.64 -20.32
CA SER A 55 13.98 14.88 -21.05
C SER A 55 14.87 15.02 -22.28
N LEU A 56 16.12 14.58 -22.21
CA LEU A 56 17.03 14.53 -23.33
C LEU A 56 16.56 13.55 -24.41
N LEU A 57 16.22 12.32 -24.02
CA LEU A 57 15.71 11.29 -24.92
C LEU A 57 14.40 11.72 -25.59
N LEU A 58 13.49 12.31 -24.83
CA LEU A 58 12.23 12.81 -25.38
C LEU A 58 12.45 13.94 -26.37
N SER A 59 13.41 14.84 -26.12
CA SER A 59 13.75 15.92 -27.05
C SER A 59 14.25 15.37 -28.37
N GLU A 60 15.11 14.34 -28.35
CA GLU A 60 15.62 13.71 -29.57
C GLU A 60 14.54 12.93 -30.32
N ALA A 61 13.74 12.14 -29.60
CA ALA A 61 12.60 11.44 -30.21
C ALA A 61 11.63 12.39 -30.92
N LYS A 62 11.36 13.57 -30.34
CA LYS A 62 10.53 14.58 -31.00
C LYS A 62 11.16 15.11 -32.30
N LYS A 63 12.48 15.34 -32.36
CA LYS A 63 13.18 15.74 -33.56
C LYS A 63 13.13 14.67 -34.65
N GLU A 64 13.17 13.39 -34.25
CA GLU A 64 13.02 12.26 -35.16
C GLU A 64 11.56 12.01 -35.61
N GLY A 65 10.60 12.82 -35.15
CA GLY A 65 9.21 12.76 -35.60
C GLY A 65 8.30 11.78 -34.85
N PHE A 66 8.77 11.15 -33.78
CA PHE A 66 7.95 10.22 -32.97
C PHE A 66 6.69 10.88 -32.39
N GLU A 67 6.71 12.20 -32.18
CA GLU A 67 5.53 12.93 -31.68
C GLU A 67 4.36 12.92 -32.68
N SER A 68 4.65 12.75 -33.98
CA SER A 68 3.67 12.69 -35.06
C SER A 68 3.29 11.26 -35.47
N ASP A 69 3.83 10.23 -34.79
CA ASP A 69 3.48 8.83 -35.08
C ASP A 69 2.01 8.56 -34.71
N LEU A 70 1.22 8.18 -35.72
CA LEU A 70 -0.22 7.92 -35.58
C LEU A 70 -0.53 6.80 -34.60
N THR A 71 0.36 5.82 -34.45
CA THR A 71 0.19 4.73 -33.51
C THR A 71 0.37 5.19 -32.07
N LEU A 72 1.38 6.05 -31.83
CA LEU A 72 1.62 6.65 -30.53
C LEU A 72 0.49 7.63 -30.13
N ILE A 73 0.02 8.44 -31.09
CA ILE A 73 -1.11 9.34 -30.89
C ILE A 73 -2.36 8.54 -30.48
N LYS A 74 -2.73 7.49 -31.21
CA LYS A 74 -3.87 6.63 -30.87
C LYS A 74 -3.74 6.00 -29.49
N LYS A 75 -2.55 5.52 -29.13
CA LYS A 75 -2.30 4.94 -27.79
C LYS A 75 -2.43 6.00 -26.68
N ARG A 76 -1.88 7.19 -26.90
CA ARG A 76 -2.03 8.32 -25.95
C ARG A 76 -3.49 8.68 -25.74
N ASP A 77 -4.25 8.82 -26.82
CA ASP A 77 -5.64 9.23 -26.76
C ASP A 77 -6.50 8.17 -26.05
N ALA A 78 -6.33 6.89 -26.40
CA ALA A 78 -7.00 5.78 -25.71
C ALA A 78 -6.66 5.73 -24.20
N TYR A 79 -5.38 5.94 -23.84
CA TYR A 79 -4.96 6.00 -22.45
C TYR A 79 -5.56 7.20 -21.71
N TYR A 80 -5.61 8.37 -22.38
CA TYR A 80 -6.19 9.57 -21.81
C TYR A 80 -7.71 9.43 -21.57
N GLU A 81 -8.44 8.86 -22.53
CA GLU A 81 -9.86 8.52 -22.36
C GLU A 81 -10.08 7.57 -21.17
N GLN A 82 -9.22 6.57 -21.02
CA GLN A 82 -9.28 5.65 -19.88
C GLN A 82 -9.04 6.37 -18.54
N LEU A 83 -8.11 7.32 -18.49
CA LEU A 83 -7.87 8.15 -17.29
C LEU A 83 -9.08 9.02 -16.97
N ILE A 84 -9.69 9.65 -17.95
CA ILE A 84 -10.90 10.46 -17.77
C ILE A 84 -12.02 9.60 -17.18
N VAL A 85 -12.29 8.43 -17.80
CA VAL A 85 -13.34 7.50 -17.34
C VAL A 85 -13.05 7.04 -15.92
N SER A 86 -11.82 6.66 -15.61
CA SER A 86 -11.43 6.20 -14.28
C SER A 86 -11.64 7.29 -13.23
N SER A 87 -11.17 8.50 -13.50
CA SER A 87 -11.30 9.65 -12.60
C SER A 87 -12.76 10.05 -12.38
N PHE A 88 -13.57 10.03 -13.45
CA PHE A 88 -15.01 10.30 -13.36
C PHE A 88 -15.72 9.26 -12.50
N VAL A 89 -15.45 7.96 -12.76
CA VAL A 89 -16.08 6.86 -12.03
C VAL A 89 -15.67 6.90 -10.56
N GLU A 90 -14.38 7.10 -10.27
CA GLU A 90 -13.87 7.19 -8.90
C GLU A 90 -14.53 8.34 -8.13
N ASN A 91 -14.55 9.53 -8.70
CA ASN A 91 -15.14 10.70 -8.07
C ASN A 91 -16.66 10.53 -7.84
N HIS A 92 -17.37 9.97 -8.82
CA HIS A 92 -18.82 9.75 -8.74
C HIS A 92 -19.19 8.69 -7.70
N ILE A 93 -18.39 7.62 -7.59
CA ILE A 93 -18.66 6.49 -6.72
C ILE A 93 -18.19 6.74 -5.28
N SER A 94 -17.01 7.35 -5.09
CA SER A 94 -16.42 7.54 -3.76
C SER A 94 -17.34 8.32 -2.81
N SER A 95 -18.05 9.31 -3.33
CA SER A 95 -19.01 10.12 -2.56
C SER A 95 -20.27 9.35 -2.13
N ARG A 96 -20.60 8.25 -2.79
CA ARG A 96 -21.81 7.44 -2.57
C ARG A 96 -21.57 6.23 -1.70
N ILE A 97 -20.33 5.72 -1.64
CA ILE A 97 -20.01 4.55 -0.83
C ILE A 97 -19.86 4.96 0.63
N LYS A 98 -20.78 4.47 1.45
CA LYS A 98 -20.70 4.54 2.91
C LYS A 98 -20.68 3.12 3.47
N ILE A 99 -19.70 2.81 4.29
CA ILE A 99 -19.57 1.52 4.98
C ILE A 99 -19.54 1.80 6.47
N SER A 100 -20.60 1.37 7.15
CA SER A 100 -20.70 1.50 8.59
C SER A 100 -20.00 0.34 9.31
N LYS A 101 -19.71 0.51 10.60
CA LYS A 101 -19.22 -0.59 11.45
C LYS A 101 -20.21 -1.76 11.51
N GLU A 102 -21.51 -1.47 11.42
CA GLU A 102 -22.58 -2.47 11.39
C GLU A 102 -22.54 -3.27 10.09
N ASP A 103 -22.28 -2.64 8.94
CA ASP A 103 -22.10 -3.35 7.66
C ASP A 103 -20.94 -4.35 7.76
N VAL A 104 -19.81 -3.93 8.34
CA VAL A 104 -18.63 -4.79 8.52
C VAL A 104 -18.95 -5.98 9.43
N ARG A 105 -19.64 -5.73 10.57
CA ARG A 105 -20.05 -6.80 11.50
C ARG A 105 -21.02 -7.78 10.86
N ARG A 106 -22.01 -7.29 10.12
CA ARG A 106 -22.99 -8.10 9.41
C ARG A 106 -22.30 -8.98 8.36
N TYR A 107 -21.48 -8.37 7.50
CA TYR A 107 -20.74 -9.10 6.47
C TYR A 107 -19.85 -10.20 7.06
N TYR A 108 -19.10 -9.89 8.11
CA TYR A 108 -18.28 -10.89 8.81
C TYR A 108 -19.13 -12.05 9.34
N LYS A 109 -20.26 -11.77 9.96
CA LYS A 109 -21.17 -12.79 10.50
C LYS A 109 -21.74 -13.70 9.41
N GLU A 110 -22.17 -13.12 8.31
CA GLU A 110 -22.74 -13.84 7.16
C GLU A 110 -21.68 -14.64 6.38
N ASN A 111 -20.45 -14.18 6.36
CA ASN A 111 -19.35 -14.79 5.61
C ASN A 111 -18.26 -15.40 6.50
N LYS A 112 -18.59 -15.76 7.73
CA LYS A 112 -17.62 -16.24 8.73
C LYS A 112 -16.75 -17.40 8.23
N GLY A 113 -17.32 -18.28 7.39
CA GLY A 113 -16.62 -19.40 6.76
C GLY A 113 -15.44 -18.97 5.85
N SER A 114 -15.46 -17.74 5.33
CA SER A 114 -14.35 -17.19 4.51
C SER A 114 -13.13 -16.78 5.33
N PHE A 115 -13.25 -16.75 6.66
CA PHE A 115 -12.22 -16.29 7.60
C PHE A 115 -11.69 -17.43 8.47
N ILE A 116 -11.64 -18.63 7.92
CA ILE A 116 -11.07 -19.81 8.57
C ILE A 116 -9.57 -19.89 8.29
N ARG A 117 -8.77 -20.15 9.31
CA ARG A 117 -7.33 -20.36 9.17
C ARG A 117 -7.03 -21.64 8.39
N SER A 118 -6.30 -21.51 7.30
CA SER A 118 -5.90 -22.64 6.45
C SER A 118 -4.73 -23.46 7.03
N LEU A 119 -3.95 -22.86 7.93
CA LEU A 119 -2.81 -23.45 8.62
C LEU A 119 -2.84 -23.06 10.09
N ASP A 120 -2.00 -23.73 10.91
CA ASP A 120 -1.69 -23.23 12.24
C ASP A 120 -1.00 -21.87 12.13
N GLU A 121 -1.34 -20.95 13.01
CA GLU A 121 -0.76 -19.60 13.06
C GLU A 121 -0.30 -19.28 14.48
N VAL A 122 0.76 -18.47 14.58
CA VAL A 122 1.27 -17.96 15.85
C VAL A 122 1.38 -16.44 15.77
N GLN A 123 0.83 -15.77 16.75
CA GLN A 123 0.99 -14.33 16.96
C GLN A 123 2.19 -14.10 17.85
N ILE A 124 3.14 -13.29 17.37
CA ILE A 124 4.39 -13.02 18.06
C ILE A 124 4.67 -11.52 18.17
N GLU A 125 5.43 -11.16 19.20
CA GLU A 125 6.24 -9.95 19.25
C GLU A 125 7.66 -10.30 18.86
N GLN A 126 8.17 -9.69 17.79
CA GLN A 126 9.55 -9.80 17.35
C GLN A 126 10.37 -8.66 17.91
N TYR A 127 11.33 -8.96 18.74
CA TYR A 127 12.30 -8.02 19.32
C TYR A 127 13.59 -8.07 18.52
N ILE A 128 13.99 -6.97 17.88
CA ILE A 128 15.30 -6.86 17.20
C ILE A 128 16.31 -6.36 18.22
N MET A 129 17.41 -7.10 18.38
CA MET A 129 18.40 -6.91 19.44
C MET A 129 19.76 -6.51 18.84
N LYS A 130 20.55 -5.74 19.61
CA LYS A 130 21.95 -5.43 19.25
C LYS A 130 22.92 -6.57 19.54
N SER A 131 22.63 -7.42 20.53
CA SER A 131 23.54 -8.41 21.06
C SER A 131 22.88 -9.77 21.22
N GLU A 132 23.52 -10.82 20.73
CA GLU A 132 23.09 -12.20 20.91
C GLU A 132 23.05 -12.60 22.39
N LYS A 133 24.02 -12.11 23.20
CA LYS A 133 24.08 -12.37 24.65
C LYS A 133 22.82 -11.81 25.35
N GLU A 134 22.40 -10.60 24.99
CA GLU A 134 21.18 -10.00 25.54
C GLU A 134 19.92 -10.72 25.03
N ALA A 135 19.90 -11.12 23.76
CA ALA A 135 18.81 -11.90 23.21
C ALA A 135 18.59 -13.22 23.96
N ARG A 136 19.66 -13.96 24.29
CA ARG A 136 19.59 -15.16 25.13
C ARG A 136 19.00 -14.89 26.52
N LYS A 137 19.41 -13.79 27.15
CA LYS A 137 18.88 -13.39 28.46
C LYS A 137 17.40 -13.02 28.37
N LEU A 138 17.02 -12.25 27.34
CA LEU A 138 15.61 -11.84 27.13
C LEU A 138 14.71 -13.07 26.87
N THR A 139 15.17 -14.02 26.05
CA THR A 139 14.45 -15.27 25.80
C THR A 139 14.23 -16.04 27.13
N SER A 140 15.28 -16.20 27.93
CA SER A 140 15.19 -16.87 29.24
C SER A 140 14.23 -16.13 30.19
N SER A 141 14.22 -14.80 30.15
CA SER A 141 13.31 -13.96 30.96
C SER A 141 11.84 -14.19 30.57
N PHE A 142 11.53 -14.28 29.28
CA PHE A 142 10.16 -14.58 28.81
C PHE A 142 9.70 -15.99 29.16
N GLU A 143 10.61 -16.95 29.22
CA GLU A 143 10.31 -18.32 29.68
C GLU A 143 10.06 -18.39 31.19
N SER A 144 10.61 -17.45 31.97
CA SER A 144 10.42 -17.41 33.40
C SER A 144 9.01 -16.93 33.79
N LYS A 145 8.48 -17.43 34.94
CA LYS A 145 7.17 -16.99 35.47
C LYS A 145 7.16 -15.53 35.97
N ARG A 146 8.33 -14.94 36.20
CA ARG A 146 8.46 -13.55 36.73
C ARG A 146 8.27 -12.48 35.67
N GLY A 147 8.26 -12.87 34.39
CA GLY A 147 8.23 -11.93 33.27
C GLY A 147 9.57 -11.24 33.03
N ALA A 148 9.68 -10.50 31.94
CA ALA A 148 10.87 -9.75 31.58
C ALA A 148 10.64 -8.24 31.85
N ASN A 149 11.63 -7.61 32.50
CA ASN A 149 11.72 -6.14 32.45
C ASN A 149 12.37 -5.76 31.13
N ILE A 150 11.57 -5.37 30.15
CA ILE A 150 11.98 -5.10 28.77
C ILE A 150 12.95 -3.92 28.71
N ASP A 151 12.76 -2.89 29.56
CA ASP A 151 13.57 -1.67 29.57
C ASP A 151 15.04 -1.89 29.95
N SER A 152 15.37 -3.06 30.50
CA SER A 152 16.74 -3.43 30.86
C SER A 152 17.57 -4.01 29.70
N TYR A 153 17.01 -4.09 28.48
CA TYR A 153 17.65 -4.68 27.31
C TYR A 153 17.80 -3.67 26.18
N SER A 154 18.89 -3.81 25.40
CA SER A 154 19.17 -2.96 24.23
C SER A 154 18.35 -3.42 23.03
N ILE A 155 17.05 -3.08 23.02
CA ILE A 155 16.11 -3.40 21.95
C ILE A 155 16.14 -2.30 20.90
N LEU A 156 16.29 -2.66 19.62
CA LEU A 156 16.28 -1.73 18.49
C LEU A 156 14.87 -1.44 18.01
N SER A 157 14.05 -2.46 17.91
CA SER A 157 12.64 -2.33 17.56
C SER A 157 11.82 -3.53 18.03
N VAL A 158 10.52 -3.32 18.16
CA VAL A 158 9.54 -4.36 18.49
C VAL A 158 8.43 -4.32 17.45
N ASN A 159 8.16 -5.47 16.82
CA ASN A 159 7.12 -5.60 15.82
C ASN A 159 6.21 -6.78 16.15
N GLN A 160 4.90 -6.53 16.13
CA GLN A 160 3.90 -7.60 16.29
C GLN A 160 3.45 -8.11 14.93
N LYS A 161 3.39 -9.44 14.77
CA LYS A 161 2.90 -10.08 13.55
C LYS A 161 2.34 -11.47 13.80
N THR A 162 1.47 -11.90 12.90
CA THR A 162 0.95 -13.27 12.87
C THR A 162 1.64 -14.05 11.75
N ILE A 163 2.13 -15.24 12.08
CA ILE A 163 2.96 -16.07 11.20
C ILE A 163 2.29 -17.42 11.04
N LYS A 164 2.19 -17.88 9.79
CA LYS A 164 1.70 -19.21 9.46
C LYS A 164 2.82 -20.25 9.65
N ARG A 165 2.43 -21.47 10.02
CA ARG A 165 3.36 -22.60 10.06
C ARG A 165 4.02 -22.80 8.70
N GLY A 166 5.33 -23.07 8.68
CA GLY A 166 6.12 -23.28 7.47
C GLY A 166 6.75 -22.01 6.86
N VAL A 167 6.62 -20.84 7.52
CA VAL A 167 7.27 -19.60 7.09
C VAL A 167 8.74 -19.53 7.52
N PHE A 168 9.07 -20.08 8.69
CA PHE A 168 10.43 -20.14 9.18
C PHE A 168 11.09 -21.49 8.87
N LEU A 169 12.40 -21.57 9.14
CA LEU A 169 13.12 -22.83 9.13
C LEU A 169 12.49 -23.81 10.13
N GLU A 170 12.57 -25.09 9.84
CA GLU A 170 11.86 -26.16 10.58
C GLU A 170 12.13 -26.15 12.10
N ASN A 171 13.36 -25.87 12.50
CA ASN A 171 13.74 -25.78 13.90
C ASN A 171 13.05 -24.63 14.64
N ILE A 172 12.97 -23.45 14.01
CA ILE A 172 12.31 -22.26 14.58
C ILE A 172 10.80 -22.49 14.60
N ASP A 173 10.25 -23.01 13.52
CA ASP A 173 8.82 -23.32 13.40
C ASP A 173 8.38 -24.31 14.48
N THR A 174 9.14 -25.40 14.67
CA THR A 174 8.87 -26.41 15.69
C THR A 174 8.83 -25.82 17.10
N GLU A 175 9.74 -24.92 17.44
CA GLU A 175 9.78 -24.26 18.74
C GLU A 175 8.61 -23.25 18.90
N LEU A 176 8.32 -22.44 17.88
CA LEU A 176 7.22 -21.44 17.93
C LEU A 176 5.84 -22.09 18.11
N PHE A 177 5.62 -23.24 17.47
CA PHE A 177 4.35 -23.96 17.58
C PHE A 177 4.30 -24.94 18.77
N ASN A 178 5.40 -25.09 19.54
CA ASN A 178 5.40 -25.85 20.77
C ASN A 178 4.64 -25.09 21.88
N ILE A 179 3.55 -25.67 22.38
CA ILE A 179 2.67 -25.06 23.39
C ILE A 179 3.39 -24.71 24.70
N ARG A 180 4.49 -25.38 25.00
CA ARG A 180 5.27 -25.17 26.24
C ARG A 180 6.21 -23.96 26.13
N LYS A 181 6.54 -23.50 24.93
CA LYS A 181 7.46 -22.38 24.68
C LYS A 181 6.71 -21.05 24.70
N ARG A 182 7.27 -20.07 25.42
CA ARG A 182 6.76 -18.69 25.46
C ARG A 182 7.57 -17.74 24.57
N ALA A 183 8.82 -18.11 24.32
CA ALA A 183 9.70 -17.37 23.44
C ALA A 183 10.68 -18.28 22.73
N VAL A 184 11.14 -17.84 21.56
CA VAL A 184 12.17 -18.52 20.76
C VAL A 184 13.24 -17.49 20.42
N GLY A 185 14.50 -17.85 20.69
CA GLY A 185 15.64 -16.96 20.37
C GLY A 185 16.91 -17.34 21.14
N PRO A 186 18.05 -16.77 20.74
CA PRO A 186 18.21 -15.87 19.59
C PRO A 186 17.97 -16.58 18.26
N VAL A 187 17.32 -15.90 17.32
CA VAL A 187 17.18 -16.33 15.93
C VAL A 187 17.69 -15.25 14.99
N PHE A 188 18.31 -15.67 13.86
CA PHE A 188 18.83 -14.73 12.87
C PHE A 188 17.84 -14.60 11.72
N LEU A 189 17.24 -13.42 11.56
CA LEU A 189 16.23 -13.12 10.54
C LEU A 189 16.59 -11.85 9.79
N GLY A 190 16.80 -11.96 8.47
CA GLY A 190 17.13 -10.81 7.64
C GLY A 190 18.37 -10.04 8.10
N GLY A 191 19.40 -10.75 8.58
CA GLY A 191 20.63 -10.13 9.08
C GLY A 191 20.53 -9.58 10.51
N ASN A 192 19.38 -9.67 11.17
CA ASN A 192 19.15 -9.16 12.51
C ASN A 192 19.08 -10.29 13.55
N ILE A 193 19.53 -10.00 14.77
CA ILE A 193 19.35 -10.87 15.93
C ILE A 193 17.97 -10.61 16.51
N CYS A 194 17.14 -11.64 16.57
CA CYS A 194 15.75 -11.51 17.00
C CYS A 194 15.41 -12.43 18.18
N VAL A 195 14.49 -11.98 19.03
CA VAL A 195 13.76 -12.81 19.98
C VAL A 195 12.28 -12.76 19.59
N LEU A 196 11.64 -13.92 19.49
CA LEU A 196 10.27 -14.09 19.11
C LEU A 196 9.45 -14.51 20.34
N LYS A 197 8.74 -13.57 20.95
CA LYS A 197 7.86 -13.85 22.07
C LYS A 197 6.48 -14.25 21.55
N VAL A 198 5.99 -15.38 21.98
CA VAL A 198 4.68 -15.90 21.58
C VAL A 198 3.58 -15.24 22.38
N LEU A 199 2.62 -14.64 21.71
CA LEU A 199 1.41 -14.06 22.30
C LEU A 199 0.26 -15.06 22.27
N ASN A 200 -0.06 -15.56 21.08
CA ASN A 200 -1.17 -16.48 20.88
C ASN A 200 -0.81 -17.55 19.84
N ARG A 201 -1.43 -18.71 19.95
CA ARG A 201 -1.38 -19.77 18.96
C ARG A 201 -2.78 -20.10 18.49
N TYR A 202 -2.95 -20.16 17.20
CA TYR A 202 -4.23 -20.45 16.56
C TYR A 202 -4.10 -21.73 15.74
N LYS A 203 -5.07 -22.62 15.89
CA LYS A 203 -5.09 -23.89 15.13
C LYS A 203 -5.71 -23.68 13.75
N LYS A 204 -5.25 -24.46 12.79
CA LYS A 204 -5.93 -24.66 11.50
C LYS A 204 -7.41 -24.97 11.75
N GLY A 205 -8.29 -24.40 10.94
CA GLY A 205 -9.74 -24.55 11.05
C GLY A 205 -10.41 -23.62 12.09
N SER A 206 -9.63 -22.88 12.90
CA SER A 206 -10.21 -21.84 13.76
C SER A 206 -10.56 -20.58 12.97
N TYR A 207 -11.54 -19.82 13.46
CA TYR A 207 -11.94 -18.55 12.85
C TYR A 207 -10.97 -17.41 13.22
N ARG A 208 -10.66 -16.56 12.25
CA ARG A 208 -10.01 -15.27 12.51
C ARG A 208 -11.05 -14.32 13.08
N GLY A 209 -10.71 -13.62 14.18
CA GLY A 209 -11.60 -12.65 14.80
C GLY A 209 -11.87 -11.45 13.89
N LEU A 210 -12.99 -10.73 14.11
CA LEU A 210 -13.33 -9.55 13.33
C LEU A 210 -12.22 -8.49 13.38
N ASP A 211 -11.59 -8.32 14.55
CA ASP A 211 -10.50 -7.35 14.73
C ASP A 211 -9.27 -7.70 13.86
N GLU A 212 -9.03 -8.99 13.61
CA GLU A 212 -7.93 -9.45 12.76
C GLU A 212 -8.22 -9.30 11.26
N VAL A 213 -9.50 -9.24 10.86
CA VAL A 213 -9.94 -9.22 9.46
C VAL A 213 -10.75 -7.99 9.11
N TYR A 214 -10.79 -6.98 10.00
CA TYR A 214 -11.63 -5.79 9.81
C TYR A 214 -11.34 -5.10 8.48
N ASP A 215 -10.09 -4.83 8.18
CA ASP A 215 -9.68 -4.17 6.95
C ASP A 215 -9.97 -5.03 5.71
N GLU A 216 -9.78 -6.35 5.82
CA GLU A 216 -10.11 -7.28 4.75
C GLU A 216 -11.62 -7.27 4.46
N VAL A 217 -12.46 -7.30 5.50
CA VAL A 217 -13.92 -7.20 5.36
C VAL A 217 -14.33 -5.86 4.75
N TYR A 218 -13.74 -4.78 5.24
CA TYR A 218 -14.01 -3.43 4.72
C TYR A 218 -13.67 -3.33 3.23
N GLN A 219 -12.51 -3.82 2.81
CA GLN A 219 -12.09 -3.81 1.40
C GLN A 219 -13.00 -4.67 0.51
N ARG A 220 -13.46 -5.84 0.99
CA ARG A 220 -14.42 -6.67 0.27
C ARG A 220 -15.77 -5.96 0.08
N LEU A 221 -16.28 -5.34 1.14
CA LEU A 221 -17.50 -4.53 1.09
C LEU A 221 -17.36 -3.34 0.16
N TYR A 222 -16.23 -2.62 0.24
CA TYR A 222 -15.95 -1.48 -0.62
C TYR A 222 -15.97 -1.90 -2.10
N LYS A 223 -15.26 -2.99 -2.44
CA LYS A 223 -15.23 -3.53 -3.80
C LYS A 223 -16.63 -3.93 -4.29
N THR A 224 -17.42 -4.60 -3.45
CA THR A 224 -18.78 -5.00 -3.79
C THR A 224 -19.68 -3.80 -4.03
N LYS A 225 -19.69 -2.81 -3.12
CA LYS A 225 -20.48 -1.58 -3.26
C LYS A 225 -20.03 -0.78 -4.49
N THR A 226 -18.73 -0.68 -4.77
CA THR A 226 -18.19 -0.04 -5.98
C THR A 226 -18.72 -0.68 -7.25
N THR A 227 -18.76 -2.01 -7.30
CA THR A 227 -19.30 -2.74 -8.47
C THR A 227 -20.78 -2.46 -8.68
N VAL A 228 -21.56 -2.45 -7.61
CA VAL A 228 -23.00 -2.15 -7.66
C VAL A 228 -23.24 -0.70 -8.11
N GLU A 229 -22.58 0.27 -7.49
CA GLU A 229 -22.74 1.69 -7.84
C GLU A 229 -22.30 1.99 -9.28
N ARG A 230 -21.24 1.32 -9.75
CA ARG A 230 -20.81 1.41 -11.15
C ARG A 230 -21.87 0.86 -12.10
N GLY A 231 -22.51 -0.26 -11.75
CA GLY A 231 -23.63 -0.83 -12.51
C GLY A 231 -24.79 0.14 -12.60
N LEU A 232 -25.23 0.69 -11.47
CA LEU A 232 -26.32 1.67 -11.41
C LEU A 232 -25.99 2.94 -12.23
N LEU A 233 -24.76 3.42 -12.16
CA LEU A 233 -24.31 4.56 -12.97
C LEU A 233 -24.41 4.24 -14.47
N LEU A 234 -23.90 3.10 -14.90
CA LEU A 234 -23.95 2.68 -16.30
C LEU A 234 -25.39 2.50 -16.80
N ASP A 235 -26.26 1.89 -15.99
CA ASP A 235 -27.68 1.70 -16.34
C ASP A 235 -28.41 3.05 -16.45
N SER A 236 -28.05 4.01 -15.59
CA SER A 236 -28.56 5.37 -15.70
C SER A 236 -28.11 6.03 -17.00
N LEU A 237 -26.82 5.95 -17.34
CA LEU A 237 -26.26 6.56 -18.56
C LEU A 237 -26.83 5.93 -19.83
N LYS A 238 -27.01 4.59 -19.86
CA LYS A 238 -27.65 3.89 -20.99
C LYS A 238 -29.05 4.39 -21.35
N LYS A 239 -29.79 4.90 -20.36
CA LYS A 239 -31.12 5.45 -20.58
C LYS A 239 -31.12 6.84 -21.24
N THR A 240 -29.98 7.52 -21.25
CA THR A 240 -29.85 8.89 -21.75
C THR A 240 -29.36 8.99 -23.19
N VAL A 241 -28.91 7.89 -23.79
CA VAL A 241 -28.31 7.87 -25.12
C VAL A 241 -28.85 6.70 -25.95
N ASN A 242 -28.94 6.90 -27.26
CA ASN A 242 -29.22 5.80 -28.20
C ASN A 242 -27.95 4.95 -28.36
N ILE A 243 -28.10 3.65 -28.11
CA ILE A 243 -27.00 2.67 -28.27
C ILE A 243 -27.35 1.78 -29.47
N PHE A 244 -26.52 1.82 -30.49
CA PHE A 244 -26.61 0.89 -31.63
C PHE A 244 -25.52 -0.16 -31.48
N ILE A 245 -25.90 -1.41 -31.60
CA ILE A 245 -24.98 -2.55 -31.68
C ILE A 245 -25.26 -3.23 -33.02
N ASN A 246 -24.21 -3.41 -33.84
CA ASN A 246 -24.36 -4.10 -35.11
C ASN A 246 -24.83 -5.56 -34.84
N PRO A 247 -25.94 -5.99 -35.47
CA PRO A 247 -26.49 -7.35 -35.27
C PRO A 247 -25.52 -8.49 -35.58
N GLU A 248 -24.51 -8.27 -36.42
CA GLU A 248 -23.49 -9.27 -36.73
C GLU A 248 -22.55 -9.60 -35.55
N TYR A 249 -22.59 -8.78 -34.48
CA TYR A 249 -21.75 -8.95 -33.28
C TYR A 249 -22.57 -9.16 -31.99
N GLN A 250 -23.84 -9.54 -32.12
CA GLN A 250 -24.75 -9.89 -31.00
C GLN A 250 -24.79 -11.40 -30.73
#